data_def387113ceb1aa078d9ca70f0d3f789
#
_entry.id   def387113ceb1aa078d9ca70f0d3f789
#
_cell.length_a   1.000
_cell.length_b   1.000
_cell.length_c   1.000
_cell.angle_alpha   90.00
_cell.angle_beta   90.00
_cell.angle_gamma   90.00
#
_symmetry.space_group_name_H-M   'P 1'
#
loop_
_entity.id
_entity.type
_entity.pdbx_description
1 polymer ?
#
loop_
_entity_poly.entity_id
_entity_poly.type
_entity_poly.pdbx_seq_one_letter_code
_entity_poly.pdbx_strand_id
1 'polypeptide(L)'
;SRGLGDVYKRQVLKLGSVHQCNCCLGGKTLHPLVSVIDLSKADLSSHTDFKFGFYTILLGECKCEACRYGHQYYDFSDGTLICLTPGESISMKDSNNTRPSKGWILAFHPDLICGTALGANIRDYTFFSYRPEEALHISLREKQVILELLDKINQELQRCIDCYSQKIISKYIELLLDYCERFYERQFITRNEANKQIIGRFNRLLDHHFHTIQSQSADLPTIEDCAGSLHLSPAYFNDLLEYETGKSFKEYLQFKRFETAKDWLINTDKPLNQIAQELGFRNAQYFSRLFKKMTGCPPNDFRMPN
;
A
#
# COMPACT_ATOMS: atom_id res chain seq x y z
N SER A 1 -16.99 -38.89 -27.33
CA SER A 1 -17.64 -37.75 -26.69
C SER A 1 -16.58 -36.92 -25.91
N ARG A 2 -16.24 -35.79 -26.47
CA ARG A 2 -15.29 -34.82 -25.87
C ARG A 2 -16.06 -34.00 -24.86
N GLY A 3 -15.72 -34.11 -23.58
CA GLY A 3 -16.20 -33.24 -22.54
C GLY A 3 -15.57 -31.85 -22.72
N LEU A 4 -16.37 -30.89 -23.09
CA LEU A 4 -16.08 -29.47 -22.99
C LEU A 4 -16.10 -29.12 -21.51
N GLY A 5 -14.91 -29.00 -20.91
CA GLY A 5 -14.76 -28.36 -19.60
C GLY A 5 -15.16 -26.89 -19.73
N ASP A 6 -16.26 -26.53 -19.13
CA ASP A 6 -16.71 -25.14 -19.01
C ASP A 6 -15.64 -24.32 -18.26
N VAL A 7 -14.86 -23.58 -19.02
CA VAL A 7 -14.07 -22.46 -18.49
C VAL A 7 -15.06 -21.37 -18.13
N TYR A 8 -15.62 -21.41 -16.94
CA TYR A 8 -16.37 -20.30 -16.38
C TYR A 8 -15.43 -19.08 -16.34
N LYS A 9 -15.54 -18.20 -17.32
CA LYS A 9 -14.95 -16.87 -17.25
C LYS A 9 -15.49 -16.21 -15.98
N ARG A 10 -14.64 -16.03 -14.97
CA ARG A 10 -14.98 -15.25 -13.77
C ARG A 10 -15.48 -13.90 -14.22
N GLN A 11 -16.76 -13.62 -14.03
CA GLN A 11 -17.38 -12.38 -14.42
C GLN A 11 -17.20 -11.39 -13.27
N VAL A 12 -16.29 -10.43 -13.44
CA VAL A 12 -16.08 -9.33 -12.47
C VAL A 12 -17.30 -8.41 -12.51
N LEU A 13 -18.01 -8.30 -11.41
CA LEU A 13 -19.14 -7.39 -11.27
C LEU A 13 -18.63 -5.94 -11.08
N LYS A 14 -18.96 -5.07 -12.04
CA LYS A 14 -18.60 -3.66 -11.97
C LYS A 14 -19.69 -2.89 -11.24
N LEU A 15 -19.35 -2.27 -10.13
CA LEU A 15 -20.21 -1.43 -9.31
C LEU A 15 -19.78 0.04 -9.49
N GLY A 16 -20.48 0.76 -10.37
CA GLY A 16 -20.18 2.15 -10.71
C GLY A 16 -20.71 3.18 -9.71
N SER A 17 -21.67 2.80 -8.84
CA SER A 17 -22.26 3.68 -7.84
C SER A 17 -22.48 2.98 -6.51
N VAL A 18 -22.54 3.76 -5.42
CA VAL A 18 -22.88 3.29 -4.08
C VAL A 18 -24.27 2.64 -4.05
N HIS A 19 -25.23 3.17 -4.83
CA HIS A 19 -26.54 2.57 -4.95
C HIS A 19 -26.51 1.15 -5.54
N GLN A 20 -25.74 0.94 -6.62
CA GLN A 20 -25.56 -0.41 -7.20
C GLN A 20 -24.92 -1.37 -6.19
N CYS A 21 -23.95 -0.89 -5.40
CA CYS A 21 -23.33 -1.68 -4.34
C CYS A 21 -24.36 -2.11 -3.30
N ASN A 22 -25.20 -1.19 -2.82
CA ASN A 22 -26.27 -1.49 -1.88
C ASN A 22 -27.26 -2.52 -2.44
N CYS A 23 -27.73 -2.33 -3.68
CA CYS A 23 -28.66 -3.28 -4.32
C CYS A 23 -28.04 -4.68 -4.44
N CYS A 24 -26.76 -4.76 -4.79
CA CYS A 24 -26.07 -6.03 -4.94
C CYS A 24 -25.84 -6.77 -3.61
N LEU A 25 -25.53 -6.01 -2.54
CA LEU A 25 -25.21 -6.55 -1.23
C LEU A 25 -26.41 -6.57 -0.25
N GLY A 26 -27.63 -6.31 -0.75
CA GLY A 26 -28.86 -6.31 0.07
C GLY A 26 -28.97 -5.13 1.04
N GLY A 27 -28.16 -4.09 0.86
CA GLY A 27 -28.18 -2.88 1.67
C GLY A 27 -29.26 -1.89 1.24
N LYS A 28 -29.68 -1.01 2.15
CA LYS A 28 -30.60 0.10 1.88
C LYS A 28 -29.79 1.36 1.56
N THR A 29 -30.12 2.03 0.44
CA THR A 29 -29.49 3.30 0.07
C THR A 29 -30.10 4.43 0.88
N LEU A 30 -29.36 4.93 1.87
CA LEU A 30 -29.74 6.08 2.69
C LEU A 30 -29.13 7.40 2.17
N HIS A 31 -27.96 7.33 1.54
CA HIS A 31 -27.26 8.45 0.93
C HIS A 31 -26.68 8.04 -0.43
N PRO A 32 -26.75 8.89 -1.47
CA PRO A 32 -26.31 8.52 -2.82
C PRO A 32 -24.78 8.31 -2.94
N LEU A 33 -23.99 8.96 -2.10
CA LEU A 33 -22.54 9.00 -2.22
C LEU A 33 -21.78 8.19 -1.16
N VAL A 34 -22.47 7.66 -0.15
CA VAL A 34 -21.80 6.87 0.92
C VAL A 34 -22.73 5.82 1.49
N SER A 35 -22.19 4.69 1.88
CA SER A 35 -22.91 3.61 2.56
C SER A 35 -22.02 2.83 3.49
N VAL A 36 -22.61 2.37 4.61
CA VAL A 36 -22.02 1.37 5.52
C VAL A 36 -22.87 0.10 5.39
N ILE A 37 -22.25 -0.99 4.95
CA ILE A 37 -22.92 -2.24 4.63
C ILE A 37 -22.41 -3.35 5.56
N ASP A 38 -23.32 -4.01 6.25
CA ASP A 38 -23.07 -5.19 7.06
C ASP A 38 -23.12 -6.44 6.17
N LEU A 39 -21.96 -7.07 5.95
CA LEU A 39 -21.83 -8.25 5.10
C LEU A 39 -22.49 -9.50 5.69
N SER A 40 -22.79 -9.51 7.00
CA SER A 40 -23.51 -10.64 7.62
C SER A 40 -24.94 -10.80 7.06
N LYS A 41 -25.48 -9.72 6.50
CA LYS A 41 -26.81 -9.65 5.91
C LYS A 41 -26.80 -9.69 4.38
N ALA A 42 -25.62 -9.68 3.77
CA ALA A 42 -25.46 -9.63 2.33
C ALA A 42 -25.61 -11.02 1.66
N ASP A 43 -26.30 -11.07 0.54
CA ASP A 43 -26.32 -12.25 -0.31
C ASP A 43 -25.20 -12.17 -1.37
N LEU A 44 -24.07 -12.79 -1.06
CA LEU A 44 -22.90 -12.88 -1.95
C LEU A 44 -22.98 -14.13 -2.87
N SER A 45 -24.12 -14.80 -2.98
CA SER A 45 -24.26 -16.10 -3.65
C SER A 45 -23.89 -16.09 -5.14
N SER A 46 -24.15 -14.99 -5.84
CA SER A 46 -24.04 -14.91 -7.29
C SER A 46 -22.74 -14.35 -7.83
N HIS A 47 -21.99 -13.55 -7.05
CA HIS A 47 -20.77 -12.89 -7.49
C HIS A 47 -19.68 -12.95 -6.42
N THR A 48 -18.44 -13.00 -6.86
CA THR A 48 -17.28 -13.14 -5.96
C THR A 48 -16.19 -12.12 -6.23
N ASP A 49 -16.11 -11.65 -7.47
CA ASP A 49 -15.13 -10.68 -7.91
C ASP A 49 -15.84 -9.36 -8.18
N PHE A 50 -15.43 -8.30 -7.46
CA PHE A 50 -16.04 -6.99 -7.52
C PHE A 50 -15.03 -5.95 -7.98
N LYS A 51 -15.47 -5.01 -8.83
CA LYS A 51 -14.71 -3.83 -9.21
C LYS A 51 -15.50 -2.59 -8.79
N PHE A 52 -14.97 -1.82 -7.85
CA PHE A 52 -15.64 -0.64 -7.30
C PHE A 52 -15.25 0.63 -8.04
N GLY A 53 -16.24 1.47 -8.42
CA GLY A 53 -16.03 2.80 -9.01
C GLY A 53 -15.86 3.92 -7.98
N PHE A 54 -15.70 3.59 -6.72
CA PHE A 54 -15.63 4.49 -5.57
C PHE A 54 -14.64 3.93 -4.52
N TYR A 55 -14.25 4.75 -3.55
CA TYR A 55 -13.41 4.30 -2.44
C TYR A 55 -14.14 3.25 -1.60
N THR A 56 -13.45 2.20 -1.25
CA THR A 56 -14.03 1.09 -0.48
C THR A 56 -13.06 0.70 0.63
N ILE A 57 -13.58 0.66 1.87
CA ILE A 57 -12.86 0.09 3.01
C ILE A 57 -13.61 -1.16 3.43
N LEU A 58 -12.95 -2.31 3.33
CA LEU A 58 -13.49 -3.61 3.68
C LEU A 58 -12.88 -4.05 5.00
N LEU A 59 -13.70 -4.25 6.02
CA LEU A 59 -13.33 -4.90 7.27
C LEU A 59 -13.88 -6.33 7.25
N GLY A 60 -13.02 -7.32 7.14
CA GLY A 60 -13.37 -8.73 7.19
C GLY A 60 -13.13 -9.34 8.56
N GLU A 61 -14.10 -10.14 9.05
CA GLU A 61 -13.87 -11.08 10.13
C GLU A 61 -13.56 -12.43 9.54
N CYS A 62 -12.33 -12.89 9.67
CA CYS A 62 -11.97 -14.18 9.20
C CYS A 62 -11.69 -15.15 10.34
N LYS A 63 -12.45 -16.23 10.38
CA LYS A 63 -12.23 -17.35 11.30
C LYS A 63 -11.42 -18.50 10.68
N CYS A 64 -11.19 -18.49 9.36
CA CYS A 64 -10.41 -19.51 8.69
C CYS A 64 -9.04 -18.98 8.28
N GLU A 65 -8.03 -19.86 8.33
CA GLU A 65 -6.65 -19.52 7.96
C GLU A 65 -6.49 -19.04 6.51
N ALA A 66 -7.42 -19.40 5.65
CA ALA A 66 -7.41 -19.10 4.24
C ALA A 66 -7.88 -17.68 3.85
N CYS A 67 -8.54 -16.92 4.74
CA CYS A 67 -8.96 -15.53 4.49
C CYS A 67 -7.96 -14.48 5.01
N ARG A 68 -6.74 -14.89 5.29
CA ARG A 68 -5.74 -14.02 5.90
C ARG A 68 -4.86 -13.43 4.82
N TYR A 69 -5.34 -12.42 4.14
CA TYR A 69 -4.53 -11.66 3.17
C TYR A 69 -3.20 -11.26 3.78
N GLY A 70 -2.09 -11.90 3.37
CA GLY A 70 -0.75 -11.63 3.86
C GLY A 70 -0.52 -11.83 5.37
N HIS A 71 -1.44 -12.52 6.08
CA HIS A 71 -1.36 -12.73 7.54
C HIS A 71 -0.15 -13.59 7.92
N GLN A 72 0.58 -13.14 8.91
CA GLN A 72 1.70 -13.86 9.52
C GLN A 72 1.36 -14.25 10.96
N TYR A 73 2.08 -15.20 11.53
CA TYR A 73 1.82 -15.73 12.88
C TYR A 73 1.91 -14.68 14.00
N TYR A 74 2.59 -13.56 13.76
CA TYR A 74 2.73 -12.44 14.70
C TYR A 74 1.68 -11.34 14.49
N ASP A 75 0.84 -11.43 13.47
CA ASP A 75 -0.24 -10.47 13.23
C ASP A 75 -1.46 -10.78 14.07
N PHE A 76 -2.23 -9.74 14.40
CA PHE A 76 -3.52 -9.91 15.05
C PHE A 76 -4.51 -10.62 14.10
N SER A 77 -5.38 -11.45 14.67
CA SER A 77 -6.36 -12.26 13.93
C SER A 77 -7.81 -11.82 14.10
N ASP A 78 -8.05 -10.69 14.76
CA ASP A 78 -9.40 -10.25 15.13
C ASP A 78 -10.13 -9.52 13.99
N GLY A 79 -9.38 -9.05 13.00
CA GLY A 79 -9.93 -8.44 11.79
C GLY A 79 -8.85 -8.12 10.76
N THR A 80 -9.26 -8.12 9.49
CA THR A 80 -8.42 -7.69 8.37
C THR A 80 -9.11 -6.53 7.65
N LEU A 81 -8.37 -5.44 7.41
CA LEU A 81 -8.88 -4.25 6.75
C LEU A 81 -8.13 -4.02 5.43
N ILE A 82 -8.89 -3.81 4.35
CA ILE A 82 -8.39 -3.56 3.01
C ILE A 82 -9.00 -2.25 2.52
N CYS A 83 -8.18 -1.35 1.99
CA CYS A 83 -8.59 -0.11 1.37
C CYS A 83 -8.40 -0.20 -0.14
N LEU A 84 -9.41 0.21 -0.91
CA LEU A 84 -9.41 0.15 -2.37
C LEU A 84 -9.74 1.53 -2.94
N THR A 85 -8.97 1.94 -3.96
CA THR A 85 -9.26 3.13 -4.75
C THR A 85 -10.34 2.87 -5.81
N PRO A 86 -11.00 3.93 -6.33
CA PRO A 86 -11.91 3.79 -7.47
C PRO A 86 -11.23 3.11 -8.66
N GLY A 87 -11.86 2.06 -9.18
CA GLY A 87 -11.35 1.29 -10.31
C GLY A 87 -10.60 0.01 -9.93
N GLU A 88 -10.33 -0.23 -8.68
CA GLU A 88 -9.73 -1.47 -8.21
C GLU A 88 -10.75 -2.60 -8.04
N SER A 89 -10.24 -3.82 -8.07
CA SER A 89 -11.04 -5.02 -7.94
C SER A 89 -10.50 -5.93 -6.85
N ILE A 90 -11.42 -6.61 -6.16
CA ILE A 90 -11.12 -7.59 -5.14
C ILE A 90 -11.93 -8.86 -5.36
N SER A 91 -11.32 -10.00 -5.08
CA SER A 91 -12.01 -11.27 -4.95
C SER A 91 -12.40 -11.49 -3.49
N MET A 92 -13.68 -11.63 -3.22
CA MET A 92 -14.20 -11.98 -1.88
C MET A 92 -14.25 -13.50 -1.65
N LYS A 93 -13.61 -14.28 -2.52
CA LYS A 93 -13.43 -15.73 -2.33
C LYS A 93 -12.06 -16.05 -1.83
N ASP A 94 -12.06 -16.96 -0.92
CA ASP A 94 -10.92 -17.71 -0.45
C ASP A 94 -10.46 -18.76 -1.46
N SER A 95 -9.17 -19.17 -1.38
CA SER A 95 -8.65 -20.37 -2.03
C SER A 95 -9.43 -21.64 -1.68
N ASN A 96 -10.10 -21.68 -0.54
CA ASN A 96 -10.96 -22.77 -0.06
C ASN A 96 -12.46 -22.55 -0.31
N ASN A 97 -12.83 -21.56 -1.14
CA ASN A 97 -14.24 -21.26 -1.48
C ASN A 97 -15.13 -20.87 -0.27
N THR A 98 -14.53 -20.52 0.88
CA THR A 98 -15.23 -20.03 2.05
C THR A 98 -15.33 -18.50 1.97
N ARG A 99 -16.48 -17.94 2.33
CA ARG A 99 -16.76 -16.50 2.26
C ARG A 99 -16.48 -15.85 3.60
N PRO A 100 -16.09 -14.56 3.67
CA PRO A 100 -16.13 -13.85 4.91
C PRO A 100 -17.59 -13.88 5.40
N SER A 101 -17.84 -14.62 6.47
CA SER A 101 -19.19 -14.79 7.01
C SER A 101 -19.68 -13.55 7.74
N LYS A 102 -18.77 -12.64 8.06
CA LYS A 102 -19.03 -11.39 8.78
C LYS A 102 -18.03 -10.32 8.34
N GLY A 103 -18.47 -9.10 8.31
CA GLY A 103 -17.64 -7.96 7.97
C GLY A 103 -18.45 -6.73 7.66
N TRP A 104 -17.74 -5.66 7.32
CA TRP A 104 -18.33 -4.36 6.99
C TRP A 104 -17.68 -3.78 5.75
N ILE A 105 -18.47 -3.09 4.95
CA ILE A 105 -18.00 -2.25 3.85
C ILE A 105 -18.37 -0.81 4.15
N LEU A 106 -17.38 0.09 4.14
CA LEU A 106 -17.61 1.52 3.98
C LEU A 106 -17.30 1.86 2.52
N ALA A 107 -18.34 2.27 1.79
CA ALA A 107 -18.24 2.70 0.40
C ALA A 107 -18.52 4.20 0.30
N PHE A 108 -17.64 4.98 -0.32
CA PHE A 108 -17.85 6.42 -0.51
C PHE A 108 -17.33 6.91 -1.86
N HIS A 109 -18.19 7.68 -2.55
CA HIS A 109 -17.85 8.24 -3.86
C HIS A 109 -16.89 9.43 -3.72
N PRO A 110 -15.96 9.67 -4.67
CA PRO A 110 -15.08 10.85 -4.65
C PRO A 110 -15.83 12.19 -4.48
N ASP A 111 -17.01 12.33 -5.03
CA ASP A 111 -17.83 13.55 -4.91
C ASP A 111 -18.22 13.86 -3.46
N LEU A 112 -18.32 12.85 -2.57
CA LEU A 112 -18.58 13.08 -1.14
C LEU A 112 -17.49 13.91 -0.48
N ILE A 113 -16.24 13.66 -0.85
CA ILE A 113 -15.07 14.30 -0.23
C ILE A 113 -14.59 15.53 -1.01
N CYS A 114 -15.17 15.80 -2.18
CA CYS A 114 -14.82 16.96 -3.00
C CYS A 114 -15.04 18.26 -2.22
N GLY A 115 -14.04 19.14 -2.19
CA GLY A 115 -14.09 20.41 -1.45
C GLY A 115 -13.94 20.29 0.08
N THR A 116 -13.64 19.11 0.61
CA THR A 116 -13.34 18.87 2.03
C THR A 116 -11.84 18.73 2.27
N ALA A 117 -11.39 18.81 3.55
CA ALA A 117 -9.99 18.54 3.91
C ALA A 117 -9.59 17.11 3.52
N LEU A 118 -10.45 16.12 3.76
CA LEU A 118 -10.23 14.74 3.34
C LEU A 118 -9.99 14.64 1.81
N GLY A 119 -10.79 15.33 1.00
CA GLY A 119 -10.62 15.32 -0.45
C GLY A 119 -9.31 15.93 -0.93
N ALA A 120 -8.77 16.90 -0.21
CA ALA A 120 -7.45 17.48 -0.48
C ALA A 120 -6.32 16.48 -0.15
N ASN A 121 -6.46 15.72 0.93
CA ASN A 121 -5.40 14.89 1.52
C ASN A 121 -5.59 13.38 1.27
N ILE A 122 -6.62 12.95 0.57
CA ILE A 122 -6.93 11.51 0.37
C ILE A 122 -5.77 10.72 -0.26
N ARG A 123 -4.90 11.40 -1.04
CA ARG A 123 -3.73 10.79 -1.68
C ARG A 123 -2.56 10.57 -0.72
N ASP A 124 -2.57 11.21 0.43
CA ASP A 124 -1.53 11.06 1.45
C ASP A 124 -1.71 9.73 2.20
N TYR A 125 -2.92 9.14 2.19
CA TYR A 125 -3.17 7.81 2.71
C TYR A 125 -2.69 6.74 1.70
N THR A 126 -1.39 6.45 1.73
CA THR A 126 -0.66 5.58 0.78
C THR A 126 -1.18 4.15 0.75
N PHE A 127 -1.77 3.67 1.85
CA PHE A 127 -2.31 2.32 2.00
C PHE A 127 -3.52 2.02 1.09
N PHE A 128 -4.13 3.01 0.46
CA PHE A 128 -5.07 2.78 -0.64
C PHE A 128 -4.40 2.19 -1.90
N SER A 129 -3.08 2.29 -2.01
CA SER A 129 -2.29 1.72 -3.11
C SER A 129 -1.58 0.42 -2.73
N TYR A 130 -1.87 -0.14 -1.56
CA TYR A 130 -1.33 -1.41 -1.11
C TYR A 130 -2.08 -2.58 -1.77
N ARG A 131 -1.40 -3.72 -1.90
CA ARG A 131 -2.04 -4.95 -2.38
C ARG A 131 -2.88 -5.60 -1.27
N PRO A 132 -3.88 -6.41 -1.63
CA PRO A 132 -4.64 -7.15 -0.63
C PRO A 132 -3.75 -8.00 0.32
N GLU A 133 -2.63 -8.52 -0.18
CA GLU A 133 -1.66 -9.30 0.61
C GLU A 133 -0.91 -8.45 1.65
N GLU A 134 -0.97 -7.12 1.52
CA GLU A 134 -0.39 -6.13 2.44
C GLU A 134 -1.45 -5.54 3.38
N ALA A 135 -2.59 -6.22 3.53
CA ALA A 135 -3.71 -5.80 4.32
C ALA A 135 -3.34 -5.51 5.79
N LEU A 136 -4.10 -4.61 6.39
CA LEU A 136 -3.96 -4.28 7.80
C LEU A 136 -4.63 -5.36 8.68
N HIS A 137 -3.86 -5.94 9.58
CA HIS A 137 -4.36 -6.90 10.58
C HIS A 137 -4.50 -6.20 11.94
N ILE A 138 -5.73 -6.17 12.44
CA ILE A 138 -6.10 -5.40 13.62
C ILE A 138 -6.46 -6.27 14.81
N SER A 139 -6.14 -5.77 16.00
CA SER A 139 -6.55 -6.33 17.28
C SER A 139 -8.02 -6.06 17.57
N LEU A 140 -8.57 -6.78 18.56
CA LEU A 140 -9.94 -6.58 19.01
C LEU A 140 -10.23 -5.13 19.44
N ARG A 141 -9.26 -4.47 20.10
CA ARG A 141 -9.38 -3.06 20.53
C ARG A 141 -9.41 -2.11 19.34
N GLU A 142 -8.52 -2.31 18.37
CA GLU A 142 -8.46 -1.51 17.14
C GLU A 142 -9.73 -1.70 16.31
N LYS A 143 -10.21 -2.93 16.20
CA LYS A 143 -11.47 -3.26 15.54
C LYS A 143 -12.66 -2.52 16.17
N GLN A 144 -12.70 -2.46 17.52
CA GLN A 144 -13.75 -1.74 18.21
C GLN A 144 -13.78 -0.26 17.84
N VAL A 145 -12.61 0.40 17.72
CA VAL A 145 -12.51 1.79 17.27
C VAL A 145 -13.08 1.97 15.87
N ILE A 146 -12.73 1.07 14.94
CA ILE A 146 -13.26 1.12 13.56
C ILE A 146 -14.78 0.94 13.54
N LEU A 147 -15.30 -0.03 14.31
CA LEU A 147 -16.75 -0.29 14.40
C LEU A 147 -17.52 0.91 14.98
N GLU A 148 -16.97 1.57 15.99
CA GLU A 148 -17.58 2.78 16.56
C GLU A 148 -17.66 3.93 15.56
N LEU A 149 -16.63 4.11 14.71
CA LEU A 149 -16.64 5.12 13.66
C LEU A 149 -17.62 4.77 12.53
N LEU A 150 -17.69 3.48 12.13
CA LEU A 150 -18.70 3.01 11.17
C LEU A 150 -20.11 3.22 11.68
N ASP A 151 -20.35 2.97 12.99
CA ASP A 151 -21.66 3.25 13.61
C ASP A 151 -21.98 4.74 13.63
N LYS A 152 -21.01 5.63 13.92
CA LYS A 152 -21.21 7.09 13.84
C LYS A 152 -21.58 7.55 12.44
N ILE A 153 -20.92 7.03 11.41
CA ILE A 153 -21.27 7.30 10.02
C ILE A 153 -22.69 6.80 9.74
N ASN A 154 -23.01 5.57 10.13
CA ASN A 154 -24.33 4.98 9.90
C ASN A 154 -25.46 5.75 10.62
N GLN A 155 -25.23 6.22 11.84
CA GLN A 155 -26.17 7.09 12.57
C GLN A 155 -26.42 8.40 11.82
N GLU A 156 -25.36 9.00 11.25
CA GLU A 156 -25.50 10.24 10.46
C GLU A 156 -26.28 9.98 9.17
N LEU A 157 -26.08 8.84 8.51
CA LEU A 157 -26.84 8.46 7.31
C LEU A 157 -28.34 8.24 7.54
N GLN A 158 -28.74 7.95 8.78
CA GLN A 158 -30.16 7.80 9.15
C GLN A 158 -30.88 9.13 9.39
N ARG A 159 -30.14 10.23 9.49
CA ARG A 159 -30.69 11.59 9.61
C ARG A 159 -31.12 12.14 8.25
N CYS A 160 -31.94 13.19 8.28
CA CYS A 160 -32.22 13.95 7.07
C CYS A 160 -30.94 14.59 6.52
N ILE A 161 -30.72 14.47 5.23
CA ILE A 161 -29.56 15.08 4.56
C ILE A 161 -29.69 16.60 4.65
N ASP A 162 -28.66 17.27 5.17
CA ASP A 162 -28.57 18.73 5.28
C ASP A 162 -27.19 19.24 4.79
N CYS A 163 -26.97 20.56 4.91
CA CYS A 163 -25.74 21.20 4.46
C CYS A 163 -24.50 20.82 5.29
N TYR A 164 -24.65 20.17 6.43
CA TYR A 164 -23.57 19.70 7.30
C TYR A 164 -23.24 18.21 7.11
N SER A 165 -24.15 17.43 6.55
CA SER A 165 -24.03 15.98 6.43
C SER A 165 -22.71 15.58 5.72
N GLN A 166 -22.40 16.21 4.57
CA GLN A 166 -21.15 15.95 3.85
C GLN A 166 -19.91 16.20 4.73
N LYS A 167 -19.88 17.33 5.43
CA LYS A 167 -18.76 17.73 6.28
C LYS A 167 -18.58 16.78 7.47
N ILE A 168 -19.67 16.41 8.11
CA ILE A 168 -19.65 15.51 9.29
C ILE A 168 -19.19 14.11 8.87
N ILE A 169 -19.79 13.55 7.83
CA ILE A 169 -19.43 12.22 7.33
C ILE A 169 -17.97 12.18 6.87
N SER A 170 -17.52 13.19 6.12
CA SER A 170 -16.11 13.27 5.67
C SER A 170 -15.14 13.31 6.85
N LYS A 171 -15.48 13.98 7.96
CA LYS A 171 -14.63 14.01 9.16
C LYS A 171 -14.57 12.67 9.90
N TYR A 172 -15.67 11.92 9.93
CA TYR A 172 -15.63 10.56 10.48
C TYR A 172 -14.82 9.61 9.62
N ILE A 173 -14.88 9.75 8.28
CA ILE A 173 -14.05 8.97 7.35
C ILE A 173 -12.58 9.36 7.54
N GLU A 174 -12.25 10.66 7.58
CA GLU A 174 -10.90 11.16 7.83
C GLU A 174 -10.33 10.56 9.12
N LEU A 175 -11.06 10.64 10.23
CA LEU A 175 -10.64 10.07 11.50
C LEU A 175 -10.45 8.53 11.44
N LEU A 176 -11.29 7.83 10.68
CA LEU A 176 -11.14 6.38 10.47
C LEU A 176 -9.83 6.09 9.73
N LEU A 177 -9.50 6.88 8.69
CA LEU A 177 -8.26 6.71 7.93
C LEU A 177 -7.01 7.05 8.77
N ASP A 178 -7.06 8.08 9.62
CA ASP A 178 -5.99 8.40 10.57
C ASP A 178 -5.72 7.24 11.54
N TYR A 179 -6.78 6.56 12.01
CA TYR A 179 -6.60 5.35 12.82
C TYR A 179 -6.01 4.18 12.01
N CYS A 180 -6.40 4.02 10.74
CA CYS A 180 -5.79 3.00 9.88
C CYS A 180 -4.29 3.25 9.70
N GLU A 181 -3.87 4.51 9.45
CA GLU A 181 -2.46 4.89 9.36
C GLU A 181 -1.69 4.53 10.62
N ARG A 182 -2.21 4.92 11.79
CA ARG A 182 -1.64 4.57 13.09
C ARG A 182 -1.52 3.04 13.29
N PHE A 183 -2.50 2.28 12.83
CA PHE A 183 -2.49 0.82 12.96
C PHE A 183 -1.51 0.16 11.99
N TYR A 184 -1.29 0.73 10.80
CA TYR A 184 -0.22 0.31 9.89
C TYR A 184 1.16 0.58 10.49
N GLU A 185 1.40 1.74 11.12
CA GLU A 185 2.64 2.01 11.84
C GLU A 185 2.89 0.96 12.94
N ARG A 186 1.87 0.64 13.75
CA ARG A 186 1.96 -0.45 14.73
C ARG A 186 2.28 -1.79 14.06
N GLN A 187 1.68 -2.09 12.89
CA GLN A 187 1.96 -3.33 12.14
C GLN A 187 3.41 -3.39 11.66
N PHE A 188 4.01 -2.28 11.25
CA PHE A 188 5.44 -2.23 10.95
C PHE A 188 6.28 -2.55 12.20
N ILE A 189 5.91 -2.05 13.37
CA ILE A 189 6.60 -2.39 14.63
C ILE A 189 6.54 -3.89 14.88
N THR A 190 5.36 -4.52 14.78
CA THR A 190 5.20 -5.95 15.07
C THR A 190 5.88 -6.85 14.04
N ARG A 191 6.11 -6.36 12.82
CA ARG A 191 6.78 -7.06 11.72
C ARG A 191 8.29 -6.77 11.61
N ASN A 192 8.91 -6.18 12.62
CA ASN A 192 10.31 -5.70 12.59
C ASN A 192 11.30 -6.71 11.99
N GLU A 193 11.26 -7.99 12.42
CA GLU A 193 12.18 -9.01 11.90
C GLU A 193 11.95 -9.34 10.42
N ALA A 194 10.69 -9.41 9.99
CA ALA A 194 10.35 -9.61 8.58
C ALA A 194 10.75 -8.40 7.73
N ASN A 195 10.51 -7.20 8.26
CA ASN A 195 10.89 -5.94 7.63
C ASN A 195 12.41 -5.85 7.40
N LYS A 196 13.22 -6.17 8.41
CA LYS A 196 14.68 -6.23 8.28
C LYS A 196 15.15 -7.22 7.22
N GLN A 197 14.48 -8.37 7.11
CA GLN A 197 14.78 -9.35 6.06
C GLN A 197 14.46 -8.79 4.66
N ILE A 198 13.36 -8.06 4.51
CA ILE A 198 12.99 -7.39 3.25
C ILE A 198 14.04 -6.34 2.90
N ILE A 199 14.42 -5.47 3.84
CA ILE A 199 15.47 -4.47 3.62
C ILE A 199 16.82 -5.13 3.30
N GLY A 200 17.17 -6.24 3.96
CA GLY A 200 18.36 -7.03 3.66
C GLY A 200 18.35 -7.62 2.24
N ARG A 201 17.18 -8.09 1.76
CA ARG A 201 17.02 -8.55 0.37
C ARG A 201 17.14 -7.39 -0.61
N PHE A 202 16.53 -6.24 -0.31
CA PHE A 202 16.65 -5.03 -1.11
C PHE A 202 18.11 -4.57 -1.24
N ASN A 203 18.86 -4.52 -0.14
CA ASN A 203 20.27 -4.17 -0.19
C ASN A 203 21.07 -5.09 -1.12
N ARG A 204 20.83 -6.40 -1.06
CA ARG A 204 21.49 -7.37 -1.96
C ARG A 204 21.12 -7.14 -3.43
N LEU A 205 19.87 -6.76 -3.72
CA LEU A 205 19.46 -6.39 -5.08
C LEU A 205 20.21 -5.16 -5.59
N LEU A 206 20.35 -4.12 -4.76
CA LEU A 206 21.12 -2.92 -5.11
C LEU A 206 22.61 -3.23 -5.31
N ASP A 207 23.20 -3.98 -4.38
CA ASP A 207 24.62 -4.37 -4.47
C ASP A 207 24.86 -5.17 -5.76
N HIS A 208 24.00 -6.14 -6.07
CA HIS A 208 24.08 -6.91 -7.32
C HIS A 208 23.95 -6.00 -8.55
N HIS A 209 22.97 -5.08 -8.53
CA HIS A 209 22.76 -4.12 -9.62
C HIS A 209 24.02 -3.29 -9.88
N PHE A 210 24.64 -2.67 -8.87
CA PHE A 210 25.82 -1.85 -9.03
C PHE A 210 27.08 -2.64 -9.42
N HIS A 211 27.20 -3.90 -8.99
CA HIS A 211 28.34 -4.74 -9.36
C HIS A 211 28.22 -5.40 -10.74
N THR A 212 27.00 -5.58 -11.25
CA THR A 212 26.78 -6.29 -12.53
C THR A 212 26.77 -5.35 -13.75
N ILE A 213 26.53 -4.04 -13.54
CA ILE A 213 26.52 -3.05 -14.63
C ILE A 213 27.95 -2.75 -15.08
N GLN A 214 28.48 -3.59 -16.00
CA GLN A 214 29.74 -3.33 -16.70
C GLN A 214 29.56 -2.70 -18.08
N SER A 215 28.34 -2.37 -18.56
CA SER A 215 28.16 -1.89 -19.93
C SER A 215 26.89 -1.03 -20.14
N GLN A 216 27.16 0.14 -20.63
CA GLN A 216 26.43 1.00 -21.59
C GLN A 216 25.06 1.62 -21.28
N SER A 217 24.29 1.19 -20.29
CA SER A 217 23.11 1.96 -19.84
C SER A 217 22.91 1.75 -18.35
N ALA A 218 23.50 2.63 -17.54
CA ALA A 218 23.33 2.61 -16.10
C ALA A 218 21.98 3.28 -15.72
N ASP A 219 20.86 2.70 -16.18
CA ASP A 219 19.56 3.10 -15.67
C ASP A 219 19.45 2.65 -14.22
N LEU A 220 19.15 3.59 -13.36
CA LEU A 220 18.93 3.29 -11.95
C LEU A 220 17.67 2.43 -11.78
N PRO A 221 17.68 1.48 -10.84
CA PRO A 221 16.50 0.66 -10.60
C PRO A 221 15.34 1.55 -10.13
N THR A 222 14.15 1.29 -10.67
CA THR A 222 12.94 1.98 -10.26
C THR A 222 12.35 1.35 -9.00
N ILE A 223 11.47 2.08 -8.32
CA ILE A 223 10.77 1.53 -7.15
C ILE A 223 9.88 0.36 -7.56
N GLU A 224 9.30 0.43 -8.76
CA GLU A 224 8.45 -0.60 -9.35
C GLU A 224 9.23 -1.91 -9.54
N ASP A 225 10.45 -1.84 -10.08
CA ASP A 225 11.32 -3.00 -10.31
C ASP A 225 11.75 -3.64 -8.98
N CYS A 226 12.16 -2.80 -8.03
CA CYS A 226 12.61 -3.26 -6.71
C CYS A 226 11.47 -3.89 -5.91
N ALA A 227 10.33 -3.21 -5.82
CA ALA A 227 9.15 -3.70 -5.12
C ALA A 227 8.61 -4.99 -5.78
N GLY A 228 8.56 -5.03 -7.12
CA GLY A 228 8.19 -6.22 -7.88
C GLY A 228 9.06 -7.44 -7.55
N SER A 229 10.39 -7.25 -7.47
CA SER A 229 11.35 -8.29 -7.09
C SER A 229 11.20 -8.76 -5.64
N LEU A 230 10.64 -7.93 -4.78
CA LEU A 230 10.34 -8.23 -3.38
C LEU A 230 8.91 -8.75 -3.19
N HIS A 231 8.10 -8.81 -4.25
CA HIS A 231 6.67 -9.16 -4.23
C HIS A 231 5.81 -8.19 -3.40
N LEU A 232 6.18 -6.90 -3.39
CA LEU A 232 5.48 -5.84 -2.69
C LEU A 232 4.90 -4.82 -3.67
N SER A 233 3.90 -4.03 -3.21
CA SER A 233 3.48 -2.82 -3.92
C SER A 233 4.55 -1.72 -3.76
N PRO A 234 4.71 -0.82 -4.74
CA PRO A 234 5.65 0.30 -4.63
C PRO A 234 5.34 1.20 -3.42
N ALA A 235 4.07 1.43 -3.11
CA ALA A 235 3.65 2.25 -1.98
C ALA A 235 4.04 1.60 -0.65
N TYR A 236 3.64 0.34 -0.41
CA TYR A 236 4.00 -0.38 0.81
C TYR A 236 5.52 -0.47 0.99
N PHE A 237 6.26 -0.74 -0.09
CA PHE A 237 7.71 -0.83 -0.02
C PHE A 237 8.36 0.52 0.33
N ASN A 238 7.87 1.64 -0.23
CA ASN A 238 8.38 2.96 0.13
C ASN A 238 8.13 3.28 1.60
N ASP A 239 6.93 3.03 2.10
CA ASP A 239 6.54 3.34 3.47
C ASP A 239 7.29 2.44 4.47
N LEU A 240 7.47 1.15 4.14
CA LEU A 240 8.33 0.24 4.88
C LEU A 240 9.77 0.74 4.95
N LEU A 241 10.32 1.18 3.82
CA LEU A 241 11.70 1.67 3.73
C LEU A 241 11.88 2.95 4.54
N GLU A 242 10.91 3.85 4.46
CA GLU A 242 10.90 5.11 5.22
C GLU A 242 10.77 4.83 6.73
N TYR A 243 9.91 3.91 7.12
CA TYR A 243 9.78 3.47 8.51
C TYR A 243 11.10 2.90 9.07
N GLU A 244 11.76 1.99 8.34
CA GLU A 244 12.97 1.29 8.81
C GLU A 244 14.25 2.15 8.72
N THR A 245 14.31 3.13 7.81
CA THR A 245 15.55 3.86 7.50
C THR A 245 15.45 5.37 7.66
N GLY A 246 14.24 5.91 7.82
CA GLY A 246 13.98 7.36 7.82
C GLY A 246 14.19 8.00 6.44
N LYS A 247 14.22 7.22 5.35
CA LYS A 247 14.49 7.71 4.00
C LYS A 247 13.49 7.14 3.00
N SER A 248 12.96 8.01 2.15
CA SER A 248 12.21 7.58 0.96
C SER A 248 13.09 6.73 0.02
N PHE A 249 12.48 5.99 -0.89
CA PHE A 249 13.21 5.16 -1.87
C PHE A 249 14.28 5.96 -2.63
N LYS A 250 13.95 7.18 -3.08
CA LYS A 250 14.90 8.05 -3.81
C LYS A 250 16.09 8.46 -2.95
N GLU A 251 15.84 8.81 -1.70
CA GLU A 251 16.89 9.20 -0.76
C GLU A 251 17.76 8.01 -0.37
N TYR A 252 17.15 6.86 -0.16
CA TYR A 252 17.87 5.63 0.17
C TYR A 252 18.74 5.15 -0.99
N LEU A 253 18.23 5.16 -2.21
CA LEU A 253 18.99 4.83 -3.41
C LEU A 253 20.17 5.79 -3.59
N GLN A 254 19.96 7.08 -3.37
CA GLN A 254 21.05 8.08 -3.41
C GLN A 254 22.10 7.80 -2.31
N PHE A 255 21.67 7.51 -1.10
CA PHE A 255 22.55 7.13 0.01
C PHE A 255 23.41 5.92 -0.37
N LYS A 256 22.81 4.85 -0.87
CA LYS A 256 23.51 3.63 -1.28
C LYS A 256 24.51 3.86 -2.41
N ARG A 257 24.18 4.71 -3.38
CA ARG A 257 25.13 5.11 -4.45
C ARG A 257 26.38 5.77 -3.88
N PHE A 258 26.22 6.61 -2.85
CA PHE A 258 27.38 7.24 -2.20
C PHE A 258 28.19 6.25 -1.35
N GLU A 259 27.55 5.34 -0.65
CA GLU A 259 28.24 4.29 0.09
C GLU A 259 29.06 3.40 -0.85
N THR A 260 28.47 2.95 -1.95
CA THR A 260 29.18 2.18 -2.99
C THR A 260 30.32 2.99 -3.63
N ALA A 261 30.11 4.29 -3.85
CA ALA A 261 31.17 5.17 -4.37
C ALA A 261 32.36 5.26 -3.42
N LYS A 262 32.13 5.40 -2.11
CA LYS A 262 33.19 5.41 -1.09
C LYS A 262 33.98 4.11 -1.09
N ASP A 263 33.26 2.99 -1.13
CA ASP A 263 33.88 1.67 -1.17
C ASP A 263 34.75 1.49 -2.42
N TRP A 264 34.26 1.86 -3.59
CA TRP A 264 35.04 1.78 -4.84
C TRP A 264 36.21 2.74 -4.89
N LEU A 265 36.10 3.93 -4.29
CA LEU A 265 37.22 4.88 -4.21
C LEU A 265 38.35 4.36 -3.34
N ILE A 266 38.06 3.62 -2.28
CA ILE A 266 39.04 3.07 -1.35
C ILE A 266 39.60 1.74 -1.87
N ASN A 267 38.76 0.86 -2.38
CA ASN A 267 39.10 -0.53 -2.64
C ASN A 267 39.40 -0.84 -4.11
N THR A 268 39.26 0.15 -5.02
CA THR A 268 39.53 -0.07 -6.46
C THR A 268 40.29 1.09 -7.09
N ASP A 269 40.99 0.80 -8.19
CA ASP A 269 41.66 1.81 -9.02
C ASP A 269 40.79 2.40 -10.12
N LYS A 270 39.42 2.19 -10.05
CA LYS A 270 38.48 2.70 -11.06
C LYS A 270 38.63 4.20 -11.22
N PRO A 271 38.73 4.75 -12.46
CA PRO A 271 38.78 6.18 -12.68
C PRO A 271 37.44 6.80 -12.28
N LEU A 272 37.46 8.06 -11.82
CA LEU A 272 36.30 8.78 -11.32
C LEU A 272 35.13 8.85 -12.32
N ASN A 273 35.46 9.00 -13.62
CA ASN A 273 34.45 8.99 -14.69
C ASN A 273 33.69 7.65 -14.76
N GLN A 274 34.42 6.53 -14.58
CA GLN A 274 33.84 5.20 -14.60
C GLN A 274 32.95 4.99 -13.36
N ILE A 275 33.42 5.36 -12.17
CA ILE A 275 32.61 5.30 -10.95
C ILE A 275 31.32 6.11 -11.09
N ALA A 276 31.41 7.35 -11.59
CA ALA A 276 30.25 8.19 -11.83
C ALA A 276 29.27 7.57 -12.83
N GLN A 277 29.75 7.00 -13.92
CA GLN A 277 28.94 6.36 -14.94
C GLN A 277 28.27 5.09 -14.42
N GLU A 278 29.02 4.17 -13.80
CA GLU A 278 28.49 2.90 -13.29
C GLU A 278 27.44 3.10 -12.17
N LEU A 279 27.58 4.18 -11.40
CA LEU A 279 26.60 4.55 -10.39
C LEU A 279 25.45 5.44 -10.92
N GLY A 280 25.34 5.63 -12.25
CA GLY A 280 24.26 6.38 -12.87
C GLY A 280 24.25 7.88 -12.59
N PHE A 281 25.41 8.48 -12.30
CA PHE A 281 25.51 9.94 -12.23
C PHE A 281 25.65 10.53 -13.63
N ARG A 282 25.07 11.69 -13.85
CA ARG A 282 25.08 12.39 -15.15
C ARG A 282 26.48 12.58 -15.73
N ASN A 283 27.46 12.90 -14.90
CA ASN A 283 28.88 13.02 -15.23
C ASN A 283 29.72 13.08 -13.95
N ALA A 284 31.03 12.92 -14.06
CA ALA A 284 31.96 12.95 -12.94
C ALA A 284 32.05 14.31 -12.22
N GLN A 285 31.82 15.41 -12.91
CA GLN A 285 31.82 16.74 -12.28
C GLN A 285 30.61 16.92 -11.35
N TYR A 286 29.43 16.48 -11.80
CA TYR A 286 28.22 16.47 -10.99
C TYR A 286 28.37 15.52 -9.78
N PHE A 287 28.90 14.33 -10.00
CA PHE A 287 29.24 13.38 -8.93
C PHE A 287 30.18 14.01 -7.92
N SER A 288 31.32 14.57 -8.35
CA SER A 288 32.32 15.17 -7.45
C SER A 288 31.75 16.29 -6.59
N ARG A 289 30.89 17.13 -7.16
CA ARG A 289 30.25 18.21 -6.42
C ARG A 289 29.29 17.67 -5.36
N LEU A 290 28.48 16.66 -5.70
CA LEU A 290 27.57 16.03 -4.76
C LEU A 290 28.31 15.27 -3.67
N PHE A 291 29.35 14.52 -4.06
CA PHE A 291 30.19 13.74 -3.14
C PHE A 291 30.84 14.68 -2.10
N LYS A 292 31.44 15.80 -2.55
CA LYS A 292 32.00 16.82 -1.65
C LYS A 292 30.94 17.41 -0.72
N LYS A 293 29.72 17.67 -1.23
CA LYS A 293 28.60 18.16 -0.40
C LYS A 293 28.22 17.18 0.71
N MET A 294 28.25 15.87 0.41
CA MET A 294 27.85 14.81 1.34
C MET A 294 28.93 14.37 2.31
N THR A 295 30.20 14.38 1.88
CA THR A 295 31.35 13.85 2.66
C THR A 295 32.26 14.93 3.22
N GLY A 296 32.11 16.16 2.75
CA GLY A 296 32.98 17.29 3.13
C GLY A 296 34.27 17.40 2.29
N CYS A 297 34.70 16.36 1.58
CA CYS A 297 35.92 16.33 0.79
C CYS A 297 35.67 15.83 -0.66
N PRO A 298 36.48 16.25 -1.64
CA PRO A 298 36.37 15.75 -3.00
C PRO A 298 36.70 14.26 -3.09
N PRO A 299 36.19 13.52 -4.09
CA PRO A 299 36.44 12.08 -4.26
C PRO A 299 37.94 11.73 -4.38
N ASN A 300 38.74 12.58 -5.01
CA ASN A 300 40.20 12.33 -5.16
C ASN A 300 40.94 12.39 -3.82
N ASP A 301 40.55 13.32 -2.95
CA ASP A 301 41.13 13.44 -1.60
C ASP A 301 40.68 12.27 -0.71
N PHE A 302 39.46 11.77 -0.94
CA PHE A 302 38.91 10.62 -0.23
C PHE A 302 39.63 9.31 -0.60
N ARG A 303 40.14 9.18 -1.85
CA ARG A 303 40.89 8.02 -2.33
C ARG A 303 42.29 7.91 -1.69
N MET A 304 42.88 9.03 -1.33
CA MET A 304 44.19 9.11 -0.68
C MET A 304 43.99 9.45 0.81
N PRO A 305 43.92 8.45 1.72
CA PRO A 305 43.93 8.77 3.14
C PRO A 305 45.27 9.37 3.50
N ASN A 306 45.26 10.51 4.19
CA ASN A 306 46.44 11.13 4.76
C ASN A 306 47.21 10.17 5.68
#